data_e82e868772862595fc398c10110f56fd
#
_entry.id   e82e868772862595fc398c10110f56fd
#
_cell.length_a   1.000
_cell.length_b   1.000
_cell.length_c   1.000
_cell.angle_alpha   90.00
_cell.angle_beta   90.00
_cell.angle_gamma   90.00
#
_symmetry.space_group_name_H-M   'P 1'
#
loop_
_entity.id
_entity.type
_entity.pdbx_description
1 polymer ?
#
loop_
_entity_poly.entity_id
_entity_poly.type
_entity_poly.pdbx_seq_one_letter_code
_entity_poly.pdbx_strand_id
1 'polypeptide(L)'
;DDHELVIRSYLNTKFKFIDKILYYYRWLPDNNNTQTQRIDNIQVKTFELFHQYGQALAERDADLKGLMKVDIGGGLFPRPGYITIDQCDADIICDLNDGIPLEDNSVGVINASHVLEHLKDPVKSMREIHRVLCDGGWAFIEVPSTDGRGAWQDPTHVSFWNQNSFWYYTRRDKAQFIRNTDIRFQEFRLETNWWEDNIAVTTAWLCAIKSDKRRPHPVRI
;
A
#
# COMPACT_ATOMS: atom_id res chain seq x y z
N ASP A 1 16.05 -14.97 -12.00
CA ASP A 1 16.50 -13.56 -12.00
C ASP A 1 17.11 -13.23 -10.63
N ASP A 2 18.29 -12.58 -10.64
CA ASP A 2 19.08 -12.33 -9.40
C ASP A 2 18.33 -11.47 -8.40
N HIS A 3 17.51 -10.52 -8.86
CA HIS A 3 16.70 -9.68 -7.98
C HIS A 3 15.59 -10.48 -7.29
N GLU A 4 14.92 -11.36 -8.01
CA GLU A 4 13.90 -12.24 -7.42
C GLU A 4 14.51 -13.16 -6.37
N LEU A 5 15.70 -13.73 -6.66
CA LEU A 5 16.42 -14.57 -5.71
C LEU A 5 16.75 -13.80 -4.42
N VAL A 6 17.21 -12.55 -4.55
CA VAL A 6 17.50 -11.68 -3.40
C VAL A 6 16.24 -11.41 -2.58
N ILE A 7 15.12 -11.07 -3.22
CA ILE A 7 13.86 -10.81 -2.52
C ILE A 7 13.36 -12.07 -1.82
N ARG A 8 13.31 -13.22 -2.50
CA ARG A 8 12.89 -14.50 -1.91
C ARG A 8 13.78 -14.90 -0.74
N SER A 9 15.09 -14.69 -0.87
CA SER A 9 16.03 -14.95 0.21
C SER A 9 15.79 -14.00 1.39
N TYR A 10 15.58 -12.71 1.14
CA TYR A 10 15.27 -11.73 2.17
C TYR A 10 13.98 -12.08 2.92
N LEU A 11 12.94 -12.54 2.26
CA LEU A 11 11.68 -12.94 2.90
C LEU A 11 11.83 -14.17 3.81
N ASN A 12 12.82 -15.02 3.58
CA ASN A 12 12.99 -16.29 4.29
C ASN A 12 14.20 -16.33 5.25
N THR A 13 15.12 -15.36 5.16
CA THR A 13 16.36 -15.36 5.94
C THR A 13 16.69 -13.97 6.48
N LYS A 14 17.71 -13.90 7.33
CA LYS A 14 18.29 -12.61 7.75
C LYS A 14 19.56 -12.35 6.96
N PHE A 15 19.63 -11.19 6.30
CA PHE A 15 20.88 -10.74 5.70
C PHE A 15 21.81 -10.13 6.75
N LYS A 16 23.11 -10.42 6.60
CA LYS A 16 24.15 -9.74 7.37
C LYS A 16 24.93 -8.82 6.43
N PHE A 17 25.02 -7.55 6.80
CA PHE A 17 25.88 -6.62 6.10
C PHE A 17 27.35 -7.01 6.31
N ILE A 18 28.13 -7.05 5.22
CA ILE A 18 29.57 -7.29 5.24
C ILE A 18 30.23 -6.00 4.75
N ASP A 19 30.91 -5.30 5.66
CA ASP A 19 31.65 -4.07 5.35
C ASP A 19 33.01 -4.42 4.68
N LYS A 20 32.94 -5.07 3.54
CA LYS A 20 34.09 -5.42 2.70
C LYS A 20 33.68 -5.41 1.24
N ILE A 21 34.56 -4.87 0.39
CA ILE A 21 34.39 -4.98 -1.05
C ILE A 21 34.73 -6.42 -1.47
N LEU A 22 33.66 -7.18 -1.83
CA LEU A 22 33.79 -8.58 -2.25
C LEU A 22 33.84 -8.73 -3.77
N TYR A 23 33.48 -7.69 -4.50
CA TYR A 23 33.37 -7.72 -5.95
C TYR A 23 33.66 -6.36 -6.56
N TYR A 24 34.47 -6.33 -7.65
CA TYR A 24 34.73 -5.15 -8.45
C TYR A 24 34.00 -5.27 -9.79
N TYR A 25 33.04 -4.40 -10.03
CA TYR A 25 32.36 -4.32 -11.32
C TYR A 25 33.18 -3.49 -12.30
N ARG A 26 33.65 -4.10 -13.40
CA ARG A 26 34.35 -3.38 -14.47
C ARG A 26 33.35 -2.61 -15.32
N TRP A 27 33.40 -1.29 -15.24
CA TRP A 27 32.63 -0.44 -16.11
C TRP A 27 33.38 -0.24 -17.44
N LEU A 28 32.73 -0.55 -18.58
CA LEU A 28 33.27 -0.34 -19.91
C LEU A 28 32.52 0.84 -20.54
N PRO A 29 33.19 1.99 -20.83
CA PRO A 29 32.52 3.22 -21.25
C PRO A 29 31.91 3.14 -22.66
N ASP A 30 32.27 2.17 -23.47
CA ASP A 30 31.89 2.15 -24.90
C ASP A 30 30.58 1.40 -25.20
N ASN A 31 29.81 0.98 -24.21
CA ASN A 31 28.59 0.19 -24.38
C ASN A 31 27.31 0.98 -24.02
N ASN A 32 27.16 2.18 -24.57
CA ASN A 32 26.02 3.05 -24.29
C ASN A 32 24.65 2.43 -24.54
N ASN A 33 24.50 1.58 -25.53
CA ASN A 33 23.20 0.95 -25.87
C ASN A 33 22.77 -0.15 -24.89
N THR A 34 23.71 -0.87 -24.29
CA THR A 34 23.41 -1.93 -23.34
C THR A 34 23.04 -1.40 -21.96
N GLN A 35 23.50 -0.21 -21.56
CA GLN A 35 23.17 0.36 -20.26
C GLN A 35 21.77 0.93 -20.23
N THR A 36 21.32 1.66 -21.26
CA THR A 36 19.97 2.20 -21.32
C THR A 36 18.96 1.06 -21.35
N GLN A 37 19.16 0.04 -22.19
CA GLN A 37 18.30 -1.13 -22.23
C GLN A 37 18.32 -1.93 -20.91
N ARG A 38 19.44 -1.99 -20.19
CA ARG A 38 19.52 -2.61 -18.88
C ARG A 38 18.79 -1.80 -17.81
N ILE A 39 18.87 -0.47 -17.84
CA ILE A 39 18.17 0.39 -16.89
C ILE A 39 16.65 0.26 -17.10
N ASP A 40 16.18 0.32 -18.34
CA ASP A 40 14.77 0.16 -18.67
C ASP A 40 14.27 -1.24 -18.27
N ASN A 41 15.02 -2.29 -18.58
CA ASN A 41 14.67 -3.65 -18.15
C ASN A 41 14.71 -3.83 -16.63
N ILE A 42 15.64 -3.19 -15.91
CA ILE A 42 15.69 -3.22 -14.45
C ILE A 42 14.48 -2.52 -13.86
N GLN A 43 14.07 -1.38 -14.42
CA GLN A 43 12.90 -0.65 -13.93
C GLN A 43 11.62 -1.47 -14.12
N VAL A 44 11.40 -2.03 -15.31
CA VAL A 44 10.23 -2.89 -15.58
C VAL A 44 10.21 -4.10 -14.64
N LYS A 45 11.34 -4.81 -14.52
CA LYS A 45 11.43 -5.98 -13.62
C LYS A 45 11.30 -5.63 -12.16
N THR A 46 11.82 -4.50 -11.73
CA THR A 46 11.64 -4.02 -10.36
C THR A 46 10.16 -3.76 -10.09
N PHE A 47 9.45 -3.14 -11.03
CA PHE A 47 8.02 -2.93 -10.94
C PHE A 47 7.24 -4.25 -10.84
N GLU A 48 7.54 -5.22 -11.72
CA GLU A 48 6.92 -6.56 -11.68
C GLU A 48 7.16 -7.27 -10.34
N LEU A 49 8.39 -7.24 -9.85
CA LEU A 49 8.75 -7.85 -8.56
C LEU A 49 8.03 -7.20 -7.38
N PHE A 50 7.89 -5.87 -7.41
CA PHE A 50 7.12 -5.18 -6.38
C PHE A 50 5.63 -5.48 -6.47
N HIS A 51 5.07 -5.63 -7.65
CA HIS A 51 3.68 -6.10 -7.81
C HIS A 51 3.48 -7.51 -7.22
N GLN A 52 4.50 -8.37 -7.36
CA GLN A 52 4.44 -9.74 -6.86
C GLN A 52 4.72 -9.85 -5.35
N TYR A 53 5.70 -9.10 -4.84
CA TYR A 53 6.24 -9.29 -3.48
C TYR A 53 6.03 -8.09 -2.56
N GLY A 54 5.49 -6.98 -3.05
CA GLY A 54 5.45 -5.70 -2.30
C GLY A 54 4.75 -5.82 -0.95
N GLN A 55 3.63 -6.54 -0.90
CA GLN A 55 2.92 -6.77 0.35
C GLN A 55 3.73 -7.63 1.32
N ALA A 56 4.32 -8.74 0.85
CA ALA A 56 5.15 -9.59 1.69
C ALA A 56 6.40 -8.85 2.22
N LEU A 57 6.97 -7.95 1.43
CA LEU A 57 8.09 -7.09 1.86
C LEU A 57 7.65 -6.10 2.93
N ALA A 58 6.47 -5.48 2.78
CA ALA A 58 5.91 -4.57 3.77
C ALA A 58 5.59 -5.30 5.10
N GLU A 59 4.98 -6.48 5.02
CA GLU A 59 4.68 -7.33 6.17
C GLU A 59 5.95 -7.70 6.94
N ARG A 60 7.00 -8.11 6.20
CA ARG A 60 8.28 -8.44 6.82
C ARG A 60 8.96 -7.22 7.45
N ASP A 61 8.90 -6.06 6.81
CA ASP A 61 9.45 -4.83 7.37
C ASP A 61 8.73 -4.45 8.67
N ALA A 62 7.41 -4.60 8.71
CA ALA A 62 6.61 -4.42 9.92
C ALA A 62 7.05 -5.39 11.04
N ASP A 63 7.18 -6.69 10.73
CA ASP A 63 7.62 -7.70 11.70
C ASP A 63 9.02 -7.40 12.26
N LEU A 64 9.97 -6.98 11.40
CA LEU A 64 11.33 -6.63 11.83
C LEU A 64 11.38 -5.39 12.73
N LYS A 65 10.41 -4.47 12.55
CA LYS A 65 10.29 -3.25 13.36
C LYS A 65 9.42 -3.42 14.60
N GLY A 66 8.79 -4.60 14.77
CA GLY A 66 7.84 -4.85 15.84
C GLY A 66 6.56 -4.01 15.74
N LEU A 67 6.17 -3.65 14.52
CA LEU A 67 4.96 -2.89 14.23
C LEU A 67 3.77 -3.81 13.95
N MET A 68 2.57 -3.35 14.30
CA MET A 68 1.36 -4.11 14.06
C MET A 68 1.04 -4.23 12.56
N LYS A 69 0.43 -5.35 12.21
CA LYS A 69 -0.26 -5.58 10.93
C LYS A 69 -1.75 -5.66 11.24
N VAL A 70 -2.56 -4.83 10.61
CA VAL A 70 -3.98 -4.64 10.96
C VAL A 70 -4.86 -4.86 9.74
N ASP A 71 -5.92 -5.63 9.93
CA ASP A 71 -6.95 -5.91 8.93
C ASP A 71 -8.25 -5.23 9.37
N ILE A 72 -8.55 -4.08 8.77
CA ILE A 72 -9.77 -3.33 9.06
C ILE A 72 -10.93 -3.83 8.19
N GLY A 73 -12.06 -4.15 8.83
CA GLY A 73 -13.22 -4.76 8.16
C GLY A 73 -13.06 -6.25 7.88
N GLY A 74 -12.09 -6.94 8.53
CA GLY A 74 -11.76 -8.34 8.27
C GLY A 74 -12.58 -9.37 9.07
N GLY A 75 -13.66 -8.97 9.78
CA GLY A 75 -14.34 -9.82 10.75
C GLY A 75 -14.73 -11.20 10.25
N LEU A 76 -15.43 -11.30 9.12
CA LEU A 76 -15.86 -12.60 8.57
C LEU A 76 -14.72 -13.38 7.86
N PHE A 77 -13.73 -12.68 7.36
CA PHE A 77 -12.63 -13.28 6.58
C PHE A 77 -11.28 -12.73 7.03
N PRO A 78 -10.87 -13.03 8.28
CA PRO A 78 -9.67 -12.44 8.86
C PRO A 78 -8.41 -12.84 8.10
N ARG A 79 -7.54 -11.88 7.84
CA ARG A 79 -6.26 -12.14 7.21
C ARG A 79 -5.29 -12.79 8.20
N PRO A 80 -4.70 -13.94 7.90
CA PRO A 80 -3.79 -14.63 8.82
C PRO A 80 -2.58 -13.75 9.22
N GLY A 81 -2.29 -13.67 10.53
CA GLY A 81 -1.18 -12.90 11.06
C GLY A 81 -1.42 -11.39 11.18
N TYR A 82 -2.66 -10.95 11.00
CA TYR A 82 -3.09 -9.58 11.24
C TYR A 82 -3.99 -9.50 12.48
N ILE A 83 -3.98 -8.35 13.13
CA ILE A 83 -4.99 -8.00 14.15
C ILE A 83 -6.21 -7.48 13.41
N THR A 84 -7.36 -8.09 13.63
CA THR A 84 -8.61 -7.70 12.97
C THR A 84 -9.33 -6.61 13.75
N ILE A 85 -9.89 -5.65 13.03
CA ILE A 85 -10.74 -4.58 13.61
C ILE A 85 -12.04 -4.53 12.81
N ASP A 86 -13.17 -4.78 13.47
CA ASP A 86 -14.50 -4.75 12.84
C ASP A 86 -15.57 -4.47 13.89
N GLN A 87 -16.83 -4.30 13.46
CA GLN A 87 -17.99 -4.15 14.34
C GLN A 87 -18.37 -5.45 15.05
N CYS A 88 -17.97 -6.59 14.51
CA CYS A 88 -18.21 -7.94 15.08
C CYS A 88 -17.11 -8.91 14.64
N ASP A 89 -17.00 -10.03 15.33
CA ASP A 89 -16.14 -11.17 14.99
C ASP A 89 -14.65 -10.81 14.75
N ALA A 90 -14.12 -9.85 15.52
CA ALA A 90 -12.78 -9.32 15.37
C ALA A 90 -12.00 -9.32 16.70
N ASP A 91 -10.66 -9.20 16.62
CA ASP A 91 -9.80 -9.04 17.80
C ASP A 91 -10.11 -7.74 18.55
N ILE A 92 -10.42 -6.67 17.81
CA ILE A 92 -10.84 -5.38 18.34
C ILE A 92 -12.20 -5.04 17.74
N ILE A 93 -13.21 -4.96 18.60
CA ILE A 93 -14.58 -4.62 18.18
C ILE A 93 -14.79 -3.11 18.29
N CYS A 94 -15.02 -2.44 17.15
CA CYS A 94 -15.35 -1.01 17.12
C CYS A 94 -16.09 -0.62 15.83
N ASP A 95 -16.79 0.53 15.86
CA ASP A 95 -17.28 1.19 14.64
C ASP A 95 -16.16 2.05 14.05
N LEU A 96 -15.65 1.68 12.89
CA LEU A 96 -14.60 2.43 12.17
C LEU A 96 -15.03 3.84 11.75
N ASN A 97 -16.35 4.16 11.77
CA ASN A 97 -16.84 5.53 11.63
C ASN A 97 -16.42 6.43 12.83
N ASP A 98 -16.16 5.84 13.99
CA ASP A 98 -15.66 6.58 15.16
C ASP A 98 -14.14 6.82 15.10
N GLY A 99 -13.42 5.98 14.36
CA GLY A 99 -11.97 6.01 14.15
C GLY A 99 -11.33 4.64 14.39
N ILE A 100 -10.01 4.56 14.23
CA ILE A 100 -9.24 3.33 14.49
C ILE A 100 -8.69 3.40 15.92
N PRO A 101 -9.05 2.47 16.84
CA PRO A 101 -8.70 2.53 18.26
C PRO A 101 -7.26 2.08 18.53
N LEU A 102 -6.32 2.63 17.78
CA LEU A 102 -4.88 2.38 17.88
C LEU A 102 -4.12 3.71 18.03
N GLU A 103 -2.93 3.62 18.60
CA GLU A 103 -2.04 4.76 18.75
C GLU A 103 -1.46 5.24 17.41
N ASP A 104 -1.09 6.52 17.37
CA ASP A 104 -0.41 7.11 16.21
C ASP A 104 0.90 6.36 15.93
N ASN A 105 1.18 6.10 14.66
CA ASN A 105 2.43 5.49 14.18
C ASN A 105 2.72 4.07 14.73
N SER A 106 1.72 3.36 15.21
CA SER A 106 1.85 2.02 15.78
C SER A 106 1.76 0.88 14.77
N VAL A 107 1.29 1.18 13.56
CA VAL A 107 0.98 0.19 12.52
C VAL A 107 1.99 0.27 11.38
N GLY A 108 2.53 -0.87 10.96
CA GLY A 108 3.40 -1.00 9.79
C GLY A 108 2.63 -1.31 8.50
N VAL A 109 1.56 -2.10 8.62
CA VAL A 109 0.72 -2.50 7.48
C VAL A 109 -0.75 -2.47 7.85
N ILE A 110 -1.56 -1.83 7.01
CA ILE A 110 -3.02 -1.93 7.02
C ILE A 110 -3.47 -2.69 5.77
N ASN A 111 -4.34 -3.67 5.96
CA ASN A 111 -5.19 -4.24 4.93
C ASN A 111 -6.60 -3.67 5.10
N ALA A 112 -7.23 -3.24 4.00
CA ALA A 112 -8.59 -2.68 3.97
C ALA A 112 -9.28 -3.15 2.69
N SER A 113 -9.88 -4.32 2.76
CA SER A 113 -10.55 -4.92 1.59
C SER A 113 -12.06 -4.84 1.78
N HIS A 114 -12.72 -4.11 0.87
CA HIS A 114 -14.19 -3.96 0.88
C HIS A 114 -14.76 -3.45 2.21
N VAL A 115 -14.17 -2.40 2.77
CA VAL A 115 -14.60 -1.77 4.03
C VAL A 115 -14.82 -0.27 3.89
N LEU A 116 -14.01 0.43 3.09
CA LEU A 116 -14.07 1.90 3.02
C LEU A 116 -15.38 2.42 2.43
N GLU A 117 -16.01 1.66 1.53
CA GLU A 117 -17.31 1.97 0.93
C GLU A 117 -18.46 1.98 1.94
N HIS A 118 -18.29 1.30 3.08
CA HIS A 118 -19.25 1.28 4.18
C HIS A 118 -19.02 2.40 5.21
N LEU A 119 -17.94 3.19 5.08
CA LEU A 119 -17.62 4.29 5.98
C LEU A 119 -18.17 5.62 5.43
N LYS A 120 -18.80 6.40 6.31
CA LYS A 120 -19.56 7.61 5.95
C LYS A 120 -18.68 8.79 5.51
N ASP A 121 -17.47 8.89 6.06
CA ASP A 121 -16.55 10.01 5.80
C ASP A 121 -15.22 9.49 5.22
N PRO A 122 -15.06 9.49 3.90
CA PRO A 122 -13.84 9.06 3.23
C PRO A 122 -12.58 9.81 3.69
N VAL A 123 -12.71 11.10 4.00
CA VAL A 123 -11.56 11.91 4.42
C VAL A 123 -11.14 11.54 5.83
N LYS A 124 -12.10 11.33 6.74
CA LYS A 124 -11.83 10.84 8.09
C LYS A 124 -11.21 9.45 8.06
N SER A 125 -11.75 8.54 7.26
CA SER A 125 -11.23 7.17 7.12
C SER A 125 -9.77 7.16 6.67
N MET A 126 -9.44 7.91 5.62
CA MET A 126 -8.05 8.02 5.14
C MET A 126 -7.13 8.74 6.15
N ARG A 127 -7.67 9.68 6.93
CA ARG A 127 -6.92 10.34 8.03
C ARG A 127 -6.57 9.35 9.12
N GLU A 128 -7.50 8.53 9.54
CA GLU A 128 -7.27 7.51 10.57
C GLU A 128 -6.27 6.45 10.10
N ILE A 129 -6.41 5.95 8.86
CA ILE A 129 -5.42 5.05 8.25
C ILE A 129 -4.03 5.70 8.27
N HIS A 130 -3.92 6.96 7.83
CA HIS A 130 -2.65 7.67 7.84
C HIS A 130 -2.14 7.89 9.26
N ARG A 131 -3.00 8.24 10.22
CA ARG A 131 -2.63 8.52 11.62
C ARG A 131 -1.96 7.32 12.27
N VAL A 132 -2.58 6.14 12.18
CA VAL A 132 -2.08 4.94 12.85
C VAL A 132 -0.88 4.31 12.15
N LEU A 133 -0.74 4.46 10.83
CA LEU A 133 0.45 4.01 10.10
C LEU A 133 1.69 4.78 10.57
N CYS A 134 2.81 4.09 10.69
CA CYS A 134 4.12 4.74 10.87
C CYS A 134 4.56 5.47 9.59
N ASP A 135 5.59 6.31 9.68
CA ASP A 135 6.21 6.89 8.48
C ASP A 135 6.81 5.77 7.61
N GLY A 136 6.32 5.65 6.37
CA GLY A 136 6.65 4.57 5.44
C GLY A 136 5.88 3.28 5.69
N GLY A 137 4.85 3.29 6.54
CA GLY A 137 3.89 2.19 6.66
C GLY A 137 2.99 2.09 5.43
N TRP A 138 2.40 0.94 5.20
CA TRP A 138 1.67 0.60 3.99
C TRP A 138 0.19 0.38 4.23
N ALA A 139 -0.63 0.94 3.36
CA ALA A 139 -2.04 0.61 3.23
C ALA A 139 -2.28 -0.15 1.92
N PHE A 140 -2.80 -1.35 2.02
CA PHE A 140 -3.29 -2.19 0.93
C PHE A 140 -4.81 -2.11 0.93
N ILE A 141 -5.37 -1.41 -0.04
CA ILE A 141 -6.79 -1.07 -0.10
C ILE A 141 -7.41 -1.66 -1.35
N GLU A 142 -8.57 -2.28 -1.20
CA GLU A 142 -9.44 -2.70 -2.30
C GLU A 142 -10.85 -2.19 -2.04
N VAL A 143 -11.44 -1.53 -3.05
CA VAL A 143 -12.80 -0.97 -2.96
C VAL A 143 -13.54 -1.22 -4.27
N PRO A 144 -14.88 -1.40 -4.25
CA PRO A 144 -15.67 -1.41 -5.46
C PRO A 144 -15.54 -0.08 -6.18
N SER A 145 -15.15 -0.13 -7.47
CA SER A 145 -14.96 1.09 -8.27
C SER A 145 -16.29 1.61 -8.79
N THR A 146 -16.45 2.93 -8.76
CA THR A 146 -17.59 3.61 -9.41
C THR A 146 -17.60 3.46 -10.93
N ASP A 147 -16.50 2.99 -11.52
CA ASP A 147 -16.42 2.67 -12.96
C ASP A 147 -17.25 1.43 -13.32
N GLY A 148 -17.55 0.58 -12.33
CA GLY A 148 -18.39 -0.62 -12.47
C GLY A 148 -19.62 -0.59 -11.59
N ARG A 149 -20.52 -1.55 -11.83
CA ARG A 149 -21.80 -1.61 -11.10
C ARG A 149 -21.63 -2.03 -9.63
N GLY A 150 -20.53 -2.69 -9.27
CA GLY A 150 -20.28 -3.19 -7.91
C GLY A 150 -20.38 -2.12 -6.83
N ALA A 151 -19.96 -0.89 -7.14
CA ALA A 151 -20.06 0.23 -6.19
C ALA A 151 -21.52 0.64 -5.88
N TRP A 152 -22.45 0.35 -6.77
CA TRP A 152 -23.84 0.85 -6.73
C TRP A 152 -24.88 -0.20 -6.34
N GLN A 153 -24.52 -1.49 -6.41
CA GLN A 153 -25.48 -2.59 -6.24
C GLN A 153 -25.75 -2.96 -4.79
N ASP A 154 -24.78 -2.69 -3.90
CA ASP A 154 -24.93 -3.00 -2.48
C ASP A 154 -25.60 -1.81 -1.75
N PRO A 155 -26.77 -2.03 -1.10
CA PRO A 155 -27.49 -0.97 -0.41
C PRO A 155 -26.79 -0.46 0.86
N THR A 156 -25.73 -1.12 1.31
CA THR A 156 -24.94 -0.72 2.49
C THR A 156 -23.76 0.16 2.14
N HIS A 157 -23.46 0.37 0.85
CA HIS A 157 -22.45 1.32 0.41
C HIS A 157 -22.91 2.76 0.63
N VAL A 158 -22.17 3.49 1.43
CA VAL A 158 -22.45 4.89 1.79
C VAL A 158 -21.40 5.87 1.27
N SER A 159 -20.26 5.37 0.80
CA SER A 159 -19.24 6.15 0.12
C SER A 159 -18.77 5.47 -1.16
N PHE A 160 -18.27 6.27 -2.10
CA PHE A 160 -18.03 5.82 -3.46
C PHE A 160 -16.61 6.15 -3.89
N TRP A 161 -15.93 5.15 -4.47
CA TRP A 161 -14.50 5.19 -4.73
C TRP A 161 -14.17 4.81 -6.17
N ASN A 162 -13.07 5.35 -6.66
CA ASN A 162 -12.36 4.92 -7.87
C ASN A 162 -10.90 5.36 -7.77
N GLN A 163 -10.10 5.11 -8.79
CA GLN A 163 -8.70 5.55 -8.80
C GLN A 163 -8.54 7.05 -8.49
N ASN A 164 -9.40 7.89 -9.06
CA ASN A 164 -9.28 9.33 -8.90
C ASN A 164 -9.58 9.79 -7.47
N SER A 165 -10.33 9.01 -6.69
CA SER A 165 -10.59 9.29 -5.27
C SER A 165 -9.30 9.30 -4.46
N PHE A 166 -8.34 8.45 -4.80
CA PHE A 166 -7.06 8.37 -4.10
C PHE A 166 -6.09 9.51 -4.47
N TRP A 167 -6.29 10.21 -5.60
CA TRP A 167 -5.48 11.37 -5.96
C TRP A 167 -5.56 12.51 -4.94
N TYR A 168 -6.65 12.63 -4.20
CA TYR A 168 -6.82 13.63 -3.16
C TYR A 168 -5.89 13.43 -1.95
N TYR A 169 -5.27 12.24 -1.85
CA TYR A 169 -4.34 11.87 -0.79
C TYR A 169 -2.91 11.66 -1.30
N THR A 170 -2.72 11.57 -2.62
CA THR A 170 -1.41 11.29 -3.24
C THR A 170 -0.86 12.48 -4.04
N ARG A 171 -1.71 13.44 -4.43
CA ARG A 171 -1.34 14.59 -5.28
C ARG A 171 -1.66 15.91 -4.61
N ARG A 172 -0.66 16.79 -4.53
CA ARG A 172 -0.80 18.11 -3.86
C ARG A 172 -1.86 19.00 -4.50
N ASP A 173 -1.95 18.99 -5.83
CA ASP A 173 -2.93 19.78 -6.59
C ASP A 173 -4.36 19.32 -6.34
N LYS A 174 -4.58 18.09 -5.93
CA LYS A 174 -5.91 17.55 -5.60
C LYS A 174 -6.26 17.70 -4.12
N ALA A 175 -5.30 17.54 -3.24
CA ALA A 175 -5.49 17.62 -1.79
C ALA A 175 -6.12 18.95 -1.33
N GLN A 176 -5.82 20.06 -2.00
CA GLN A 176 -6.40 21.38 -1.68
C GLN A 176 -7.92 21.42 -1.76
N PHE A 177 -8.55 20.64 -2.65
CA PHE A 177 -10.01 20.65 -2.82
C PHE A 177 -10.78 20.03 -1.66
N ILE A 178 -10.13 19.12 -0.92
CA ILE A 178 -10.70 18.54 0.32
C ILE A 178 -10.12 19.20 1.58
N ARG A 179 -9.43 20.33 1.42
CA ARG A 179 -8.76 21.07 2.51
C ARG A 179 -7.83 20.17 3.34
N ASN A 180 -7.25 19.17 2.69
CA ASN A 180 -6.32 18.25 3.32
C ASN A 180 -4.89 18.71 3.06
N THR A 181 -4.16 19.00 4.13
CA THR A 181 -2.75 19.36 4.09
C THR A 181 -1.86 18.29 4.72
N ASP A 182 -2.44 17.36 5.48
CA ASP A 182 -1.73 16.52 6.43
C ASP A 182 -1.65 15.06 6.00
N ILE A 183 -2.69 14.56 5.32
CA ILE A 183 -2.73 13.18 4.85
C ILE A 183 -1.98 13.08 3.53
N ARG A 184 -0.81 12.47 3.57
CA ARG A 184 0.04 12.31 2.39
C ARG A 184 0.43 10.86 2.22
N PHE A 185 0.12 10.33 1.05
CA PHE A 185 0.57 9.01 0.63
C PHE A 185 1.35 9.10 -0.67
N GLN A 186 2.29 8.21 -0.82
CA GLN A 186 2.88 7.91 -2.11
C GLN A 186 2.14 6.72 -2.70
N GLU A 187 1.57 6.90 -3.88
CA GLU A 187 0.97 5.79 -4.62
C GLU A 187 2.07 4.88 -5.18
N PHE A 188 1.84 3.60 -5.07
CA PHE A 188 2.72 2.57 -5.58
C PHE A 188 2.01 1.72 -6.64
N ARG A 189 0.79 1.31 -6.33
CA ARG A 189 -0.13 0.65 -7.24
C ARG A 189 -1.48 1.34 -7.11
N LEU A 190 -2.00 1.80 -8.23
CA LEU A 190 -3.32 2.40 -8.28
C LEU A 190 -3.96 2.04 -9.61
N GLU A 191 -4.81 1.05 -9.60
CA GLU A 191 -5.41 0.49 -10.79
C GLU A 191 -6.84 0.03 -10.56
N THR A 192 -7.63 -0.05 -11.63
CA THR A 192 -8.96 -0.65 -11.62
C THR A 192 -8.95 -1.94 -12.42
N ASN A 193 -9.31 -3.03 -11.76
CA ASN A 193 -9.43 -4.35 -12.35
C ASN A 193 -10.91 -4.65 -12.65
N TRP A 194 -11.18 -5.14 -13.85
CA TRP A 194 -12.52 -5.50 -14.27
C TRP A 194 -12.72 -7.00 -14.12
N TRP A 195 -13.87 -7.34 -13.54
CA TRP A 195 -14.32 -8.72 -13.35
C TRP A 195 -15.53 -8.96 -14.26
N GLU A 196 -16.04 -10.17 -14.28
CA GLU A 196 -17.28 -10.50 -14.99
C GLU A 196 -18.44 -9.61 -14.52
N ASP A 197 -19.47 -9.53 -15.33
CA ASP A 197 -20.68 -8.78 -15.02
C ASP A 197 -20.52 -7.27 -14.81
N ASN A 198 -19.52 -6.63 -15.40
CA ASN A 198 -19.22 -5.20 -15.23
C ASN A 198 -18.96 -4.79 -13.77
N ILE A 199 -18.41 -5.68 -12.98
CA ILE A 199 -17.88 -5.36 -11.66
C ILE A 199 -16.45 -4.86 -11.83
N ALA A 200 -16.16 -3.71 -11.24
CA ALA A 200 -14.82 -3.14 -11.21
C ALA A 200 -14.37 -2.93 -9.77
N VAL A 201 -13.12 -3.27 -9.49
CA VAL A 201 -12.48 -3.09 -8.18
C VAL A 201 -11.25 -2.21 -8.35
N THR A 202 -11.15 -1.15 -7.57
CA THR A 202 -9.97 -0.32 -7.48
C THR A 202 -9.05 -0.85 -6.40
N THR A 203 -7.81 -1.16 -6.80
CA THR A 203 -6.72 -1.54 -5.90
C THR A 203 -5.81 -0.33 -5.70
N ALA A 204 -5.51 0.03 -4.46
CA ALA A 204 -4.61 1.10 -4.09
C ALA A 204 -3.58 0.62 -3.06
N TRP A 205 -2.30 0.62 -3.44
CA TRP A 205 -1.18 0.40 -2.52
C TRP A 205 -0.51 1.73 -2.24
N LEU A 206 -0.60 2.15 -1.00
CA LEU A 206 -0.25 3.50 -0.57
C LEU A 206 0.78 3.45 0.56
N CYS A 207 1.87 4.18 0.42
CA CYS A 207 2.89 4.33 1.46
C CYS A 207 2.71 5.66 2.19
N ALA A 208 2.53 5.64 3.51
CA ALA A 208 2.32 6.84 4.31
C ALA A 208 3.59 7.71 4.39
N ILE A 209 3.43 9.01 4.13
CA ILE A 209 4.50 10.02 4.20
C ILE A 209 4.19 10.95 5.37
N LYS A 210 5.04 10.93 6.41
CA LYS A 210 4.91 11.79 7.59
C LYS A 210 6.08 12.73 7.80
N SER A 211 7.18 12.51 7.07
CA SER A 211 8.37 13.36 7.09
C SER A 211 8.54 14.06 5.76
N ASP A 212 9.20 15.23 5.77
CA ASP A 212 9.58 15.93 4.53
C ASP A 212 10.78 15.27 3.83
N LYS A 213 11.35 14.26 4.42
CA LYS A 213 12.43 13.49 3.81
C LYS A 213 11.82 12.67 2.67
N ARG A 214 12.13 13.06 1.44
CA ARG A 214 11.80 12.26 0.26
C ARG A 214 12.49 10.90 0.40
N ARG A 215 11.71 9.85 0.54
CA ARG A 215 12.26 8.51 0.39
C ARG A 215 12.55 8.28 -1.09
N PRO A 216 13.70 7.70 -1.45
CA PRO A 216 13.91 7.30 -2.83
C PRO A 216 12.82 6.29 -3.18
N HIS A 217 12.00 6.64 -4.16
CA HIS A 217 11.03 5.70 -4.71
C HIS A 217 11.79 4.74 -5.61
N PRO A 218 11.59 3.42 -5.46
CA PRO A 218 12.26 2.45 -6.32
C PRO A 218 11.81 2.53 -7.78
N VAL A 219 10.67 3.15 -8.04
CA VAL A 219 10.17 3.37 -9.39
C VAL A 219 9.57 4.77 -9.48
N ARG A 220 10.25 5.67 -10.19
CA ARG A 220 9.61 6.82 -10.80
C ARG A 220 9.24 6.43 -12.22
N ILE A 221 7.97 6.35 -12.48
CA ILE A 221 7.47 6.49 -13.85
C ILE A 221 7.28 7.98 -14.10
#